data_a4b104a7b7d6ab7a6db23f038548c92c
#
_entry.id   a4b104a7b7d6ab7a6db23f038548c92c
#
_cell.length_a   1.000
_cell.length_b   1.000
_cell.length_c   1.000
_cell.angle_alpha   90.00
_cell.angle_beta   90.00
_cell.angle_gamma   90.00
#
_symmetry.space_group_name_H-M   'P 1'
#
loop_
_entity.id
_entity.type
_entity.pdbx_description
1 polymer ?
#
loop_
_entity_poly.entity_id
_entity_poly.type
_entity_poly.pdbx_seq_one_letter_code
_entity_poly.pdbx_strand_id
1 'polypeptide(L)'
;MEFLNAFSHLDWTQVLHLTWQHITLVGIAVILAIVVGVPLGVLMTRFPTLAGPLQASATVLLTVPSIALFGLLLPFYSKFGQGLGPLPAITAVFLYSLLPIMRNTYLALTGVEPGIREAARGIGMTFGQRLRMVELPIAVPVILAGVRTAVVMNIGVMTIAATIGAGGLGVLILAAISRSDMSMLIVGAVLVSLLAIAADLLLQWLQRTLTPKGLLK
;
A
#
# COMPACT_ATOMS: atom_id res chain seq x y z
N MET A 1 31.28 1.48 16.83
CA MET A 1 31.02 0.72 18.08
C MET A 1 29.69 1.09 18.74
N GLU A 2 29.29 2.35 18.78
CA GLU A 2 28.00 2.78 19.38
C GLU A 2 26.77 2.15 18.75
N PHE A 3 26.74 1.97 17.42
CA PHE A 3 25.63 1.31 16.70
C PHE A 3 25.44 -0.16 17.14
N LEU A 4 26.55 -0.92 17.26
CA LEU A 4 26.50 -2.32 17.70
C LEU A 4 26.02 -2.43 19.17
N ASN A 5 26.42 -1.49 20.01
CA ASN A 5 25.95 -1.41 21.39
C ASN A 5 24.44 -1.07 21.44
N ALA A 6 23.98 -0.10 20.65
CA ALA A 6 22.54 0.23 20.57
C ALA A 6 21.71 -1.00 20.13
N PHE A 7 22.23 -1.78 19.17
CA PHE A 7 21.57 -2.99 18.68
C PHE A 7 21.52 -4.11 19.72
N SER A 8 22.56 -4.24 20.56
CA SER A 8 22.62 -5.27 21.62
C SER A 8 21.74 -4.95 22.83
N HIS A 9 21.40 -3.68 23.06
CA HIS A 9 20.55 -3.23 24.16
C HIS A 9 19.06 -3.07 23.77
N LEU A 10 18.68 -3.45 22.54
CA LEU A 10 17.29 -3.45 22.11
C LEU A 10 16.46 -4.48 22.90
N ASP A 11 15.31 -4.04 23.37
CA ASP A 11 14.26 -4.98 23.78
C ASP A 11 13.62 -5.60 22.53
N TRP A 12 14.12 -6.78 22.16
CA TRP A 12 13.62 -7.51 21.00
C TRP A 12 12.15 -7.88 21.09
N THR A 13 11.61 -8.04 22.30
CA THR A 13 10.17 -8.29 22.51
C THR A 13 9.37 -7.09 22.07
N GLN A 14 9.80 -5.89 22.44
CA GLN A 14 9.19 -4.64 22.01
C GLN A 14 9.34 -4.45 20.48
N VAL A 15 10.51 -4.71 19.91
CA VAL A 15 10.75 -4.61 18.47
C VAL A 15 9.81 -5.53 17.68
N LEU A 16 9.67 -6.79 18.09
CA LEU A 16 8.77 -7.75 17.46
C LEU A 16 7.31 -7.31 17.56
N HIS A 17 6.88 -6.82 18.73
CA HIS A 17 5.52 -6.30 18.92
C HIS A 17 5.25 -5.11 17.99
N LEU A 18 6.16 -4.12 17.93
CA LEU A 18 6.03 -2.95 17.08
C LEU A 18 6.06 -3.31 15.58
N THR A 19 6.89 -4.30 15.21
CA THR A 19 6.95 -4.82 13.83
C THR A 19 5.62 -5.46 13.45
N TRP A 20 5.07 -6.33 14.31
CA TRP A 20 3.77 -6.95 14.06
C TRP A 20 2.65 -5.93 13.96
N GLN A 21 2.63 -4.95 14.85
CA GLN A 21 1.67 -3.84 14.81
C GLN A 21 1.79 -3.06 13.48
N HIS A 22 3.03 -2.76 13.04
CA HIS A 22 3.27 -2.06 11.78
C HIS A 22 2.74 -2.85 10.57
N ILE A 23 3.04 -4.15 10.50
CA ILE A 23 2.54 -5.06 9.46
C ILE A 23 1.01 -5.09 9.44
N THR A 24 0.40 -5.20 10.61
CA THR A 24 -1.06 -5.28 10.74
C THR A 24 -1.74 -4.01 10.25
N LEU A 25 -1.24 -2.84 10.65
CA LEU A 25 -1.81 -1.54 10.26
C LEU A 25 -1.70 -1.30 8.76
N VAL A 26 -0.51 -1.52 8.18
CA VAL A 26 -0.30 -1.39 6.73
C VAL A 26 -1.11 -2.44 5.98
N GLY A 27 -1.12 -3.68 6.46
CA GLY A 27 -1.85 -4.79 5.85
C GLY A 27 -3.35 -4.53 5.75
N ILE A 28 -3.98 -4.09 6.85
CA ILE A 28 -5.42 -3.74 6.86
C ILE A 28 -5.69 -2.62 5.85
N ALA A 29 -4.89 -1.54 5.87
CA ALA A 29 -5.09 -0.41 4.99
C ALA A 29 -4.96 -0.79 3.51
N VAL A 30 -3.95 -1.59 3.16
CA VAL A 30 -3.71 -2.05 1.78
C VAL A 30 -4.78 -3.04 1.33
N ILE A 31 -5.22 -3.96 2.19
CA ILE A 31 -6.33 -4.88 1.86
C ILE A 31 -7.60 -4.08 1.53
N LEU A 32 -7.95 -3.10 2.35
CA LEU A 32 -9.09 -2.20 2.07
C LEU A 32 -8.89 -1.46 0.73
N ALA A 33 -7.66 -1.01 0.47
CA ALA A 33 -7.35 -0.32 -0.79
C ALA A 33 -7.42 -1.25 -2.01
N ILE A 34 -7.11 -2.54 -1.88
CA ILE A 34 -7.30 -3.54 -2.94
C ILE A 34 -8.80 -3.74 -3.19
N VAL A 35 -9.58 -3.93 -2.12
CA VAL A 35 -11.04 -4.14 -2.20
C VAL A 35 -11.77 -2.97 -2.89
N VAL A 36 -11.28 -1.75 -2.73
CA VAL A 36 -11.86 -0.55 -3.35
C VAL A 36 -11.16 -0.18 -4.65
N GLY A 37 -9.83 -0.16 -4.67
CA GLY A 37 -9.01 0.33 -5.78
C GLY A 37 -9.07 -0.56 -7.01
N VAL A 38 -9.09 -1.91 -6.84
CA VAL A 38 -9.22 -2.83 -7.98
C VAL A 38 -10.58 -2.67 -8.66
N PRO A 39 -11.74 -2.72 -7.96
CA PRO A 39 -13.03 -2.42 -8.58
C PRO A 39 -13.10 -1.04 -9.25
N LEU A 40 -12.53 0.01 -8.65
CA LEU A 40 -12.46 1.33 -9.27
C LEU A 40 -11.62 1.31 -10.56
N GLY A 41 -10.48 0.61 -10.57
CA GLY A 41 -9.68 0.40 -11.77
C GLY A 41 -10.45 -0.31 -12.88
N VAL A 42 -11.22 -1.36 -12.54
CA VAL A 42 -12.13 -2.05 -13.47
C VAL A 42 -13.24 -1.11 -13.97
N LEU A 43 -13.83 -0.33 -13.05
CA LEU A 43 -14.89 0.62 -13.40
C LEU A 43 -14.42 1.65 -14.43
N MET A 44 -13.19 2.16 -14.30
CA MET A 44 -12.58 3.08 -15.25
C MET A 44 -12.45 2.48 -16.67
N THR A 45 -12.24 1.17 -16.78
CA THR A 45 -12.21 0.51 -18.11
C THR A 45 -13.59 0.40 -18.72
N ARG A 46 -14.62 0.28 -17.90
CA ARG A 46 -16.01 0.20 -18.35
C ARG A 46 -16.57 1.59 -18.72
N PHE A 47 -16.17 2.61 -17.97
CA PHE A 47 -16.62 4.00 -18.12
C PHE A 47 -15.39 4.93 -18.25
N PRO A 48 -14.81 5.07 -19.45
CA PRO A 48 -13.56 5.84 -19.66
C PRO A 48 -13.66 7.30 -19.21
N THR A 49 -14.85 7.88 -19.22
CA THR A 49 -15.11 9.25 -18.74
C THR A 49 -14.80 9.44 -17.25
N LEU A 50 -14.85 8.36 -16.44
CA LEU A 50 -14.52 8.39 -15.02
C LEU A 50 -13.01 8.28 -14.76
N ALA A 51 -12.22 7.80 -15.73
CA ALA A 51 -10.81 7.54 -15.53
C ALA A 51 -10.02 8.81 -15.17
N GLY A 52 -10.24 9.90 -15.88
CA GLY A 52 -9.60 11.20 -15.60
C GLY A 52 -9.93 11.74 -14.21
N PRO A 53 -11.20 11.97 -13.86
CA PRO A 53 -11.60 12.48 -12.55
C PRO A 53 -11.15 11.62 -11.38
N LEU A 54 -11.28 10.30 -11.45
CA LEU A 54 -10.87 9.39 -10.36
C LEU A 54 -9.35 9.41 -10.16
N GLN A 55 -8.57 9.36 -11.23
CA GLN A 55 -7.11 9.43 -11.12
C GLN A 55 -6.65 10.81 -10.63
N ALA A 56 -7.28 11.89 -11.10
CA ALA A 56 -6.96 13.24 -10.65
C ALA A 56 -7.26 13.40 -9.14
N SER A 57 -8.42 12.94 -8.67
CA SER A 57 -8.77 12.99 -7.25
C SER A 57 -7.78 12.22 -6.37
N ALA A 58 -7.41 11.01 -6.78
CA ALA A 58 -6.44 10.21 -6.05
C ALA A 58 -5.02 10.83 -6.12
N THR A 59 -4.65 11.48 -7.24
CA THR A 59 -3.38 12.21 -7.35
C THR A 59 -3.35 13.40 -6.40
N VAL A 60 -4.43 14.18 -6.31
CA VAL A 60 -4.55 15.30 -5.35
C VAL A 60 -4.36 14.78 -3.92
N LEU A 61 -4.97 13.66 -3.55
CA LEU A 61 -4.77 13.05 -2.23
C LEU A 61 -3.30 12.70 -1.95
N LEU A 62 -2.56 12.20 -2.95
CA LEU A 62 -1.13 11.90 -2.79
C LEU A 62 -0.24 13.15 -2.67
N THR A 63 -0.69 14.32 -3.13
CA THR A 63 0.07 15.56 -2.96
C THR A 63 -0.06 16.15 -1.57
N VAL A 64 -1.08 15.75 -0.79
CA VAL A 64 -1.23 16.16 0.59
C VAL A 64 -0.10 15.55 1.43
N PRO A 65 0.71 16.33 2.19
CA PRO A 65 1.71 15.76 3.08
C PRO A 65 1.07 14.83 4.11
N SER A 66 1.69 13.66 4.35
CA SER A 66 1.12 12.62 5.23
C SER A 66 0.80 13.14 6.64
N ILE A 67 1.68 13.95 7.21
CA ILE A 67 1.45 14.54 8.54
C ILE A 67 0.23 15.49 8.53
N ALA A 68 0.01 16.22 7.43
CA ALA A 68 -1.16 17.08 7.28
C ALA A 68 -2.44 16.25 7.11
N LEU A 69 -2.39 15.14 6.34
CA LEU A 69 -3.54 14.26 6.18
C LEU A 69 -3.93 13.62 7.52
N PHE A 70 -2.96 13.15 8.30
CA PHE A 70 -3.24 12.68 9.67
C PHE A 70 -3.94 13.77 10.48
N GLY A 71 -3.40 15.01 10.49
CA GLY A 71 -4.02 16.14 11.20
C GLY A 71 -5.44 16.46 10.75
N LEU A 72 -5.74 16.37 9.43
CA LEU A 72 -7.08 16.60 8.89
C LEU A 72 -8.09 15.52 9.31
N LEU A 73 -7.63 14.29 9.53
CA LEU A 73 -8.47 13.17 9.97
C LEU A 73 -8.77 13.22 11.48
N LEU A 74 -7.93 13.87 12.29
CA LEU A 74 -8.11 13.95 13.74
C LEU A 74 -9.48 14.52 14.14
N PRO A 75 -9.94 15.70 13.66
CA PRO A 75 -11.22 16.26 14.04
C PRO A 75 -12.41 15.39 13.65
N PHE A 76 -12.28 14.67 12.52
CA PHE A 76 -13.32 13.75 12.04
C PHE A 76 -13.47 12.56 13.00
N TYR A 77 -12.36 11.88 13.32
CA TYR A 77 -12.38 10.71 14.19
C TYR A 77 -12.57 11.07 15.68
N SER A 78 -12.21 12.28 16.11
CA SER A 78 -12.45 12.76 17.48
C SER A 78 -13.92 12.78 17.85
N LYS A 79 -14.82 13.01 16.88
CA LYS A 79 -16.28 12.93 17.09
C LYS A 79 -16.76 11.54 17.52
N PHE A 80 -15.97 10.51 17.21
CA PHE A 80 -16.24 9.13 17.56
C PHE A 80 -15.34 8.62 18.69
N GLY A 81 -14.63 9.51 19.39
CA GLY A 81 -13.68 9.16 20.44
C GLY A 81 -12.40 8.47 19.96
N GLN A 82 -12.09 8.55 18.64
CA GLN A 82 -10.99 7.84 17.97
C GLN A 82 -10.04 8.80 17.23
N GLY A 83 -9.92 10.02 17.71
CA GLY A 83 -9.12 11.07 17.04
C GLY A 83 -7.64 10.74 16.91
N LEU A 84 -7.05 10.09 17.92
CA LEU A 84 -5.67 9.58 17.91
C LEU A 84 -5.64 8.07 17.78
N GLY A 85 -4.57 7.52 17.22
CA GLY A 85 -4.34 6.09 17.17
C GLY A 85 -4.50 5.45 15.78
N PRO A 86 -4.85 4.14 15.73
CA PRO A 86 -4.79 3.34 14.51
C PRO A 86 -5.77 3.77 13.41
N LEU A 87 -7.00 4.20 13.74
CA LEU A 87 -8.03 4.45 12.73
C LEU A 87 -7.68 5.56 11.75
N PRO A 88 -7.31 6.79 12.18
CA PRO A 88 -6.88 7.82 11.23
C PRO A 88 -5.63 7.40 10.45
N ALA A 89 -4.70 6.63 11.05
CA ALA A 89 -3.53 6.11 10.38
C ALA A 89 -3.90 5.14 9.25
N ILE A 90 -4.74 4.12 9.54
CA ILE A 90 -5.23 3.16 8.55
C ILE A 90 -5.96 3.88 7.41
N THR A 91 -6.78 4.88 7.73
CA THR A 91 -7.53 5.65 6.72
C THR A 91 -6.60 6.44 5.80
N ALA A 92 -5.60 7.12 6.33
CA ALA A 92 -4.64 7.85 5.51
C ALA A 92 -3.83 6.91 4.59
N VAL A 93 -3.33 5.80 5.14
CA VAL A 93 -2.58 4.79 4.38
C VAL A 93 -3.47 4.12 3.32
N PHE A 94 -4.74 3.86 3.62
CA PHE A 94 -5.73 3.40 2.65
C PHE A 94 -5.87 4.39 1.49
N LEU A 95 -6.07 5.67 1.77
CA LEU A 95 -6.22 6.72 0.77
C LEU A 95 -4.98 6.82 -0.14
N TYR A 96 -3.78 6.77 0.43
CA TYR A 96 -2.53 6.78 -0.34
C TYR A 96 -2.34 5.52 -1.18
N SER A 97 -2.86 4.38 -0.73
CA SER A 97 -2.79 3.12 -1.49
C SER A 97 -3.72 3.10 -2.70
N LEU A 98 -4.79 3.92 -2.71
CA LEU A 98 -5.79 3.88 -3.78
C LEU A 98 -5.20 4.19 -5.15
N LEU A 99 -4.39 5.25 -5.28
CA LEU A 99 -3.87 5.67 -6.60
C LEU A 99 -3.02 4.60 -7.27
N PRO A 100 -1.95 4.07 -6.62
CA PRO A 100 -1.11 3.07 -7.27
C PRO A 100 -1.90 1.79 -7.62
N ILE A 101 -2.82 1.35 -6.77
CA ILE A 101 -3.61 0.13 -7.01
C ILE A 101 -4.62 0.36 -8.14
N MET A 102 -5.42 1.43 -8.06
CA MET A 102 -6.44 1.76 -9.06
C MET A 102 -5.82 2.02 -10.43
N ARG A 103 -4.74 2.83 -10.48
CA ARG A 103 -4.05 3.18 -11.72
C ARG A 103 -3.41 1.95 -12.38
N ASN A 104 -2.71 1.12 -11.62
CA ASN A 104 -2.11 -0.10 -12.19
C ASN A 104 -3.18 -1.09 -12.64
N THR A 105 -4.32 -1.21 -11.93
CA THR A 105 -5.45 -2.03 -12.39
C THR A 105 -6.00 -1.52 -13.72
N TYR A 106 -6.22 -0.21 -13.83
CA TYR A 106 -6.69 0.38 -15.08
C TYR A 106 -5.71 0.16 -16.24
N LEU A 107 -4.40 0.42 -16.02
CA LEU A 107 -3.37 0.23 -17.02
C LEU A 107 -3.21 -1.24 -17.42
N ALA A 108 -3.25 -2.16 -16.44
CA ALA A 108 -3.17 -3.59 -16.69
C ALA A 108 -4.30 -4.07 -17.59
N LEU A 109 -5.52 -3.66 -17.28
CA LEU A 109 -6.69 -4.06 -18.05
C LEU A 109 -6.71 -3.39 -19.43
N THR A 110 -6.40 -2.10 -19.55
CA THR A 110 -6.35 -1.42 -20.87
C THR A 110 -5.21 -1.90 -21.74
N GLY A 111 -4.12 -2.38 -21.14
CA GLY A 111 -2.95 -2.93 -21.83
C GLY A 111 -3.12 -4.36 -22.37
N VAL A 112 -4.25 -5.04 -22.11
CA VAL A 112 -4.53 -6.35 -22.74
C VAL A 112 -4.67 -6.17 -24.24
N GLU A 113 -3.96 -7.01 -25.01
CA GLU A 113 -3.91 -6.95 -26.47
C GLU A 113 -5.30 -6.92 -27.10
N PRO A 114 -5.56 -5.98 -28.04
CA PRO A 114 -6.88 -5.85 -28.68
C PRO A 114 -7.36 -7.13 -29.33
N GLY A 115 -6.47 -7.90 -30.01
CA GLY A 115 -6.80 -9.16 -30.66
C GLY A 115 -7.36 -10.21 -29.71
N ILE A 116 -6.82 -10.28 -28.47
CA ILE A 116 -7.32 -11.20 -27.42
C ILE A 116 -8.75 -10.80 -27.03
N ARG A 117 -9.02 -9.50 -26.89
CA ARG A 117 -10.35 -9.00 -26.57
C ARG A 117 -11.36 -9.22 -27.68
N GLU A 118 -10.94 -9.05 -28.93
CA GLU A 118 -11.79 -9.28 -30.11
C GLU A 118 -12.12 -10.77 -30.26
N ALA A 119 -11.13 -11.65 -30.09
CA ALA A 119 -11.36 -13.09 -30.10
C ALA A 119 -12.37 -13.51 -29.02
N ALA A 120 -12.21 -13.01 -27.79
CA ALA A 120 -13.16 -13.28 -26.71
C ALA A 120 -14.58 -12.76 -26.99
N ARG A 121 -14.71 -11.60 -27.66
CA ARG A 121 -16.02 -11.10 -28.13
C ARG A 121 -16.59 -11.95 -29.26
N GLY A 122 -15.74 -12.38 -30.19
CA GLY A 122 -16.14 -13.19 -31.34
C GLY A 122 -16.76 -14.53 -30.95
N ILE A 123 -16.30 -15.14 -29.84
CA ILE A 123 -16.93 -16.36 -29.29
C ILE A 123 -18.10 -16.07 -28.34
N GLY A 124 -18.59 -14.83 -28.29
CA GLY A 124 -19.81 -14.46 -27.56
C GLY A 124 -19.63 -14.22 -26.05
N MET A 125 -18.41 -14.00 -25.55
CA MET A 125 -18.20 -13.71 -24.13
C MET A 125 -18.84 -12.39 -23.71
N THR A 126 -19.63 -12.42 -22.62
CA THR A 126 -20.10 -11.22 -21.94
C THR A 126 -18.93 -10.43 -21.32
N PHE A 127 -19.15 -9.15 -20.96
CA PHE A 127 -18.12 -8.36 -20.28
C PHE A 127 -17.58 -9.04 -19.02
N GLY A 128 -18.45 -9.60 -18.19
CA GLY A 128 -18.05 -10.27 -16.95
C GLY A 128 -17.25 -11.55 -17.19
N GLN A 129 -17.60 -12.34 -18.19
CA GLN A 129 -16.87 -13.55 -18.59
C GLN A 129 -15.48 -13.17 -19.13
N ARG A 130 -15.40 -12.22 -20.04
CA ARG A 130 -14.14 -11.71 -20.59
C ARG A 130 -13.24 -11.14 -19.51
N LEU A 131 -13.79 -10.31 -18.59
CA LEU A 131 -13.04 -9.75 -17.50
C LEU A 131 -12.42 -10.84 -16.60
N ARG A 132 -13.23 -11.80 -16.14
CA ARG A 132 -12.80 -12.82 -15.17
C ARG A 132 -11.93 -13.92 -15.78
N MET A 133 -12.24 -14.35 -17.02
CA MET A 133 -11.60 -15.51 -17.62
C MET A 133 -10.41 -15.15 -18.51
N VAL A 134 -10.33 -13.90 -18.99
CA VAL A 134 -9.29 -13.47 -19.94
C VAL A 134 -8.51 -12.27 -19.41
N GLU A 135 -9.17 -11.13 -19.16
CA GLU A 135 -8.48 -9.89 -18.90
C GLU A 135 -7.81 -9.87 -17.50
N LEU A 136 -8.51 -10.30 -16.44
CA LEU A 136 -7.96 -10.31 -15.07
C LEU A 136 -6.75 -11.25 -14.93
N PRO A 137 -6.77 -12.50 -15.39
CA PRO A 137 -5.59 -13.38 -15.32
C PRO A 137 -4.35 -12.77 -15.98
N ILE A 138 -4.52 -12.09 -17.11
CA ILE A 138 -3.43 -11.39 -17.82
C ILE A 138 -2.99 -10.15 -17.06
N ALA A 139 -3.92 -9.45 -16.42
CA ALA A 139 -3.68 -8.19 -15.71
C ALA A 139 -3.05 -8.38 -14.31
N VAL A 140 -3.22 -9.55 -13.67
CA VAL A 140 -2.75 -9.83 -12.29
C VAL A 140 -1.32 -9.38 -12.03
N PRO A 141 -0.31 -9.65 -12.88
CA PRO A 141 1.06 -9.23 -12.58
C PRO A 141 1.24 -7.72 -12.44
N VAL A 142 0.53 -6.95 -13.26
CA VAL A 142 0.62 -5.47 -13.24
C VAL A 142 -0.23 -4.90 -12.08
N ILE A 143 -1.35 -5.53 -11.75
CA ILE A 143 -2.14 -5.17 -10.57
C ILE A 143 -1.30 -5.38 -9.30
N LEU A 144 -0.63 -6.53 -9.18
CA LEU A 144 0.26 -6.83 -8.06
C LEU A 144 1.45 -5.88 -7.97
N ALA A 145 1.98 -5.39 -9.10
CA ALA A 145 2.99 -4.34 -9.09
C ALA A 145 2.46 -3.05 -8.46
N GLY A 146 1.21 -2.68 -8.71
CA GLY A 146 0.54 -1.55 -8.04
C GLY A 146 0.38 -1.76 -6.54
N VAL A 147 -0.03 -2.96 -6.11
CA VAL A 147 -0.13 -3.33 -4.69
C VAL A 147 1.25 -3.26 -4.02
N ARG A 148 2.28 -3.80 -4.66
CA ARG A 148 3.67 -3.77 -4.17
C ARG A 148 4.16 -2.33 -3.96
N THR A 149 3.92 -1.45 -4.93
CA THR A 149 4.24 -0.02 -4.81
C THR A 149 3.51 0.60 -3.62
N ALA A 150 2.22 0.31 -3.43
CA ALA A 150 1.43 0.80 -2.31
C ALA A 150 2.00 0.33 -0.96
N VAL A 151 2.34 -0.95 -0.83
CA VAL A 151 2.88 -1.52 0.43
C VAL A 151 4.21 -0.85 0.79
N VAL A 152 5.18 -0.83 -0.14
CA VAL A 152 6.52 -0.28 0.13
C VAL A 152 6.45 1.20 0.51
N MET A 153 5.69 2.00 -0.24
CA MET A 153 5.49 3.42 0.05
C MET A 153 4.84 3.61 1.42
N ASN A 154 3.83 2.83 1.74
CA ASN A 154 3.03 3.02 2.95
C ASN A 154 3.68 2.43 4.22
N ILE A 155 4.64 1.53 4.12
CA ILE A 155 5.53 1.19 5.25
C ILE A 155 6.26 2.46 5.70
N GLY A 156 6.78 3.28 4.78
CA GLY A 156 7.38 4.58 5.12
C GLY A 156 6.38 5.57 5.72
N VAL A 157 5.19 5.72 5.13
CA VAL A 157 4.15 6.64 5.63
C VAL A 157 3.66 6.23 7.03
N MET A 158 3.51 4.94 7.30
CA MET A 158 3.08 4.43 8.61
C MET A 158 4.09 4.73 9.72
N THR A 159 5.39 4.94 9.44
CA THR A 159 6.33 5.38 10.47
C THR A 159 5.98 6.76 11.02
N ILE A 160 5.44 7.65 10.17
CA ILE A 160 5.03 8.99 10.57
C ILE A 160 3.75 8.93 11.40
N ALA A 161 2.89 7.92 11.21
CA ALA A 161 1.65 7.75 11.97
C ALA A 161 1.88 7.48 13.47
N ALA A 162 3.10 7.12 13.86
CA ALA A 162 3.48 7.06 15.28
C ALA A 162 3.33 8.42 15.99
N THR A 163 3.42 9.56 15.27
CA THR A 163 3.20 10.91 15.82
C THR A 163 1.78 11.13 16.34
N ILE A 164 0.82 10.40 15.80
CA ILE A 164 -0.59 10.42 16.23
C ILE A 164 -0.97 9.23 17.10
N GLY A 165 0.02 8.50 17.63
CA GLY A 165 -0.19 7.37 18.53
C GLY A 165 -0.66 6.08 17.86
N ALA A 166 -0.47 5.92 16.54
CA ALA A 166 -0.85 4.70 15.84
C ALA A 166 0.04 3.49 16.19
N GLY A 167 1.25 3.73 16.72
CA GLY A 167 2.20 2.68 17.03
C GLY A 167 3.11 2.30 15.86
N GLY A 168 3.53 1.03 15.85
CA GLY A 168 4.44 0.49 14.83
C GLY A 168 5.90 0.92 15.03
N LEU A 169 6.78 0.50 14.11
CA LEU A 169 8.24 0.78 14.20
C LEU A 169 8.59 2.27 14.24
N GLY A 170 7.68 3.15 13.79
CA GLY A 170 7.86 4.60 13.89
C GLY A 170 8.03 5.11 15.32
N VAL A 171 7.53 4.38 16.33
CA VAL A 171 7.70 4.71 17.75
C VAL A 171 9.19 4.75 18.14
N LEU A 172 9.99 3.81 17.61
CA LEU A 172 11.45 3.76 17.85
C LEU A 172 12.13 4.99 17.26
N ILE A 173 11.75 5.37 16.04
CA ILE A 173 12.31 6.53 15.34
C ILE A 173 11.96 7.82 16.08
N LEU A 174 10.70 8.01 16.49
CA LEU A 174 10.27 9.18 17.25
C LEU A 174 10.95 9.27 18.61
N ALA A 175 11.07 8.16 19.32
CA ALA A 175 11.77 8.12 20.61
C ALA A 175 13.25 8.50 20.46
N ALA A 176 13.91 8.03 19.40
CA ALA A 176 15.29 8.37 19.09
C ALA A 176 15.46 9.87 18.77
N ILE A 177 14.57 10.43 17.96
CA ILE A 177 14.55 11.87 17.64
C ILE A 177 14.38 12.70 18.92
N SER A 178 13.41 12.33 19.78
CA SER A 178 13.12 13.07 21.02
C SER A 178 14.28 13.05 22.01
N ARG A 179 15.11 12.01 21.99
CA ARG A 179 16.30 11.84 22.85
C ARG A 179 17.59 12.31 22.19
N SER A 180 17.54 12.77 20.94
CA SER A 180 18.71 13.08 20.10
C SER A 180 19.71 11.90 20.03
N ASP A 181 19.17 10.66 20.05
CA ASP A 181 19.94 9.43 19.99
C ASP A 181 20.11 8.98 18.52
N MET A 182 21.25 9.36 17.94
CA MET A 182 21.58 9.05 16.55
C MET A 182 21.72 7.54 16.32
N SER A 183 22.25 6.80 17.28
CA SER A 183 22.45 5.35 17.15
C SER A 183 21.12 4.62 17.09
N MET A 184 20.18 4.97 17.96
CA MET A 184 18.83 4.40 17.97
C MET A 184 18.01 4.83 16.75
N LEU A 185 18.22 6.06 16.24
CA LEU A 185 17.60 6.54 15.02
C LEU A 185 17.99 5.68 13.80
N ILE A 186 19.29 5.40 13.67
CA ILE A 186 19.80 4.53 12.60
C ILE A 186 19.21 3.13 12.72
N VAL A 187 19.16 2.56 13.93
CA VAL A 187 18.55 1.24 14.18
C VAL A 187 17.09 1.22 13.75
N GLY A 188 16.30 2.21 14.16
CA GLY A 188 14.89 2.31 13.75
C GLY A 188 14.72 2.41 12.23
N ALA A 189 15.54 3.22 11.57
CA ALA A 189 15.54 3.37 10.12
C ALA A 189 15.90 2.05 9.40
N VAL A 190 16.90 1.33 9.89
CA VAL A 190 17.31 0.01 9.36
C VAL A 190 16.18 -1.01 9.52
N LEU A 191 15.52 -1.06 10.68
CA LEU A 191 14.41 -1.99 10.91
C LEU A 191 13.24 -1.74 9.96
N VAL A 192 12.84 -0.48 9.75
CA VAL A 192 11.79 -0.12 8.80
C VAL A 192 12.20 -0.46 7.37
N SER A 193 13.44 -0.19 6.99
CA SER A 193 13.97 -0.51 5.65
C SER A 193 13.99 -2.02 5.41
N LEU A 194 14.41 -2.80 6.38
CA LEU A 194 14.40 -4.27 6.30
C LEU A 194 12.97 -4.81 6.17
N LEU A 195 12.01 -4.24 6.92
CA LEU A 195 10.61 -4.59 6.78
C LEU A 195 10.09 -4.29 5.37
N ALA A 196 10.41 -3.11 4.82
CA ALA A 196 10.00 -2.72 3.47
C ALA A 196 10.60 -3.65 2.39
N ILE A 197 11.89 -3.97 2.51
CA ILE A 197 12.58 -4.89 1.60
C ILE A 197 11.98 -6.30 1.70
N ALA A 198 11.74 -6.80 2.91
CA ALA A 198 11.15 -8.12 3.12
C ALA A 198 9.73 -8.20 2.52
N ALA A 199 8.91 -7.16 2.73
CA ALA A 199 7.58 -7.06 2.13
C ALA A 199 7.65 -7.00 0.60
N ASP A 200 8.60 -6.25 0.04
CA ASP A 200 8.82 -6.13 -1.40
C ASP A 200 9.22 -7.48 -2.02
N LEU A 201 10.16 -8.19 -1.41
CA LEU A 201 10.61 -9.51 -1.87
C LEU A 201 9.50 -10.56 -1.79
N LEU A 202 8.72 -10.55 -0.70
CA LEU A 202 7.58 -11.45 -0.53
C LEU A 202 6.51 -11.20 -1.60
N LEU A 203 6.16 -9.94 -1.85
CA LEU A 203 5.18 -9.58 -2.87
C LEU A 203 5.71 -9.85 -4.29
N GLN A 204 7.02 -9.67 -4.53
CA GLN A 204 7.64 -10.06 -5.80
C GLN A 204 7.57 -11.57 -6.04
N TRP A 205 7.85 -12.36 -5.00
CA TRP A 205 7.69 -13.81 -5.08
C TRP A 205 6.24 -14.20 -5.36
N LEU A 206 5.28 -13.61 -4.65
CA LEU A 206 3.85 -13.82 -4.87
C LEU A 206 3.44 -13.42 -6.29
N GLN A 207 3.92 -12.28 -6.79
CA GLN A 207 3.67 -11.85 -8.16
C GLN A 207 4.16 -12.87 -9.18
N ARG A 208 5.38 -13.41 -9.01
CA ARG A 208 5.95 -14.44 -9.91
C ARG A 208 5.13 -15.72 -9.88
N THR A 209 4.67 -16.18 -8.72
CA THR A 209 3.89 -17.41 -8.59
C THR A 209 2.47 -17.29 -9.18
N LEU A 210 1.87 -16.10 -9.11
CA LEU A 210 0.54 -15.82 -9.66
C LEU A 210 0.56 -15.40 -11.13
N THR A 211 1.74 -15.16 -11.71
CA THR A 211 1.86 -14.84 -13.14
C THR A 211 1.71 -16.09 -13.98
N PRO A 212 0.78 -16.12 -14.95
CA PRO A 212 0.62 -17.26 -15.87
C PRO A 212 1.92 -17.53 -16.62
N LYS A 213 2.30 -18.83 -16.72
CA LYS A 213 3.58 -19.27 -17.31
C LYS A 213 3.84 -18.74 -18.73
N GLY A 214 2.79 -18.45 -19.51
CA GLY A 214 2.91 -17.87 -20.86
C GLY A 214 3.27 -16.38 -20.92
N LEU A 215 3.22 -15.67 -19.80
CA LEU A 215 3.56 -14.23 -19.68
C LEU A 215 4.95 -14.01 -19.03
N LEU A 216 5.58 -15.07 -18.54
CA LEU A 216 6.95 -15.02 -18.01
C LEU A 216 7.91 -15.07 -19.21
N LYS A 217 8.50 -13.91 -19.59
CA LYS A 217 9.68 -13.82 -20.46
C LYS A 217 10.94 -13.73 -19.61
#